data_625686fb4000456a0984cd1094bf615b
#
_entry.id   625686fb4000456a0984cd1094bf615b
#
_cell.length_a   1.000
_cell.length_b   1.000
_cell.length_c   1.000
_cell.angle_alpha   90.00
_cell.angle_beta   90.00
_cell.angle_gamma   90.00
#
_symmetry.space_group_name_H-M   'P 1'
#
loop_
_entity.id
_entity.type
_entity.pdbx_description
1 polymer ?
#
loop_
_entity_poly.entity_id
_entity_poly.type
_entity_poly.pdbx_seq_one_letter_code
_entity_poly.pdbx_strand_id
1 'polypeptide(L)'
;MNQDVLAARRPRTLALGLVDALGDRIRDGRLGAGDKLPTEAEVMAEFGVSRTVVREAISKLQAAGMVETRHGIGTFVVGPGDASAFRIEPQQLATLRDVVAVLELRIGVESEAAGLAAQRRTAANLAAMRAALAAFAAAVEEGRDAVAADFQLHSEIARATQNEHFAGLMATLGAQIIPRARLEASGVIAPERQAYLRRVNAEHESIVDAIAAKDADAARAAMRTHLANSRERRRRAVEAPS
;
A
#
# COMPACT_ATOMS: atom_id res chain seq x y z
N MET A 1 52.23 -5.45 -17.42
CA MET A 1 52.15 -6.48 -16.39
C MET A 1 51.22 -5.96 -15.34
N ASN A 2 49.94 -6.27 -15.42
CA ASN A 2 48.97 -6.43 -14.35
C ASN A 2 47.61 -6.78 -14.98
N GLN A 3 47.53 -7.98 -15.53
CA GLN A 3 46.30 -8.73 -15.67
C GLN A 3 46.14 -9.48 -14.33
N ASP A 4 44.91 -9.73 -13.93
CA ASP A 4 44.47 -10.48 -12.76
C ASP A 4 44.11 -9.66 -11.52
N VAL A 5 42.95 -9.00 -11.54
CA VAL A 5 41.99 -8.98 -10.40
C VAL A 5 40.57 -8.81 -10.95
N LEU A 6 40.09 -9.68 -11.79
CA LEU A 6 38.67 -9.95 -11.91
C LEU A 6 38.38 -11.16 -11.05
N ALA A 7 38.28 -10.94 -9.72
CA ALA A 7 37.76 -11.92 -8.78
C ALA A 7 36.40 -12.37 -9.28
N ALA A 8 36.25 -13.67 -9.52
CA ALA A 8 35.02 -14.32 -9.95
C ALA A 8 33.87 -13.94 -9.05
N ARG A 9 33.05 -12.97 -9.48
CA ARG A 9 31.77 -12.64 -8.78
C ARG A 9 30.92 -13.89 -8.78
N ARG A 10 30.46 -14.28 -7.61
CA ARG A 10 29.61 -15.49 -7.45
C ARG A 10 28.37 -15.34 -8.36
N PRO A 11 27.91 -16.41 -9.04
CA PRO A 11 26.77 -16.38 -9.97
C PRO A 11 25.52 -15.67 -9.43
N ARG A 12 25.25 -15.83 -8.12
CA ARG A 12 24.13 -15.20 -7.42
C ARG A 12 24.22 -13.66 -7.39
N THR A 13 25.43 -13.09 -7.32
CA THR A 13 25.66 -11.64 -7.37
C THR A 13 25.45 -11.09 -8.80
N LEU A 14 25.81 -11.89 -9.82
CA LEU A 14 25.59 -11.53 -11.23
C LEU A 14 24.11 -11.55 -11.60
N ALA A 15 23.35 -12.55 -11.11
CA ALA A 15 21.90 -12.59 -11.33
C ALA A 15 21.18 -11.40 -10.70
N LEU A 16 21.55 -10.99 -9.48
CA LEU A 16 20.99 -9.79 -8.84
C LEU A 16 21.34 -8.52 -9.63
N GLY A 17 22.58 -8.35 -10.05
CA GLY A 17 22.97 -7.20 -10.88
C GLY A 17 22.19 -7.14 -12.20
N LEU A 18 21.88 -8.29 -12.80
CA LEU A 18 21.07 -8.35 -14.01
C LEU A 18 19.59 -8.02 -13.73
N VAL A 19 19.05 -8.47 -12.58
CA VAL A 19 17.71 -8.09 -12.11
C VAL A 19 17.60 -6.58 -11.93
N ASP A 20 18.58 -5.97 -11.29
CA ASP A 20 18.60 -4.52 -11.09
C ASP A 20 18.66 -3.78 -12.45
N ALA A 21 19.54 -4.17 -13.35
CA ALA A 21 19.72 -3.53 -14.66
C ALA A 21 18.47 -3.63 -15.55
N LEU A 22 17.84 -4.80 -15.64
CA LEU A 22 16.60 -4.98 -16.39
C LEU A 22 15.41 -4.33 -15.68
N GLY A 23 15.36 -4.43 -14.35
CA GLY A 23 14.35 -3.78 -13.53
C GLY A 23 14.37 -2.25 -13.66
N ASP A 24 15.55 -1.63 -13.73
CA ASP A 24 15.68 -0.20 -13.96
C ASP A 24 15.14 0.20 -15.34
N ARG A 25 15.41 -0.57 -16.40
CA ARG A 25 14.83 -0.32 -17.73
C ARG A 25 13.33 -0.38 -17.76
N ILE A 26 12.73 -1.23 -16.94
CA ILE A 26 11.28 -1.33 -16.81
C ILE A 26 10.74 -0.14 -15.99
N ARG A 27 11.37 0.21 -14.88
CA ARG A 27 10.96 1.31 -14.01
C ARG A 27 11.07 2.68 -14.67
N ASP A 28 12.11 2.91 -15.44
CA ASP A 28 12.33 4.17 -16.14
C ASP A 28 11.63 4.26 -17.53
N GLY A 29 10.87 3.22 -17.89
CA GLY A 29 10.03 3.19 -19.10
C GLY A 29 10.79 2.88 -20.40
N ARG A 30 12.09 2.56 -20.35
CA ARG A 30 12.85 2.07 -21.53
C ARG A 30 12.34 0.72 -22.04
N LEU A 31 11.71 -0.05 -21.17
CA LEU A 31 10.92 -1.24 -21.48
C LEU A 31 9.53 -1.04 -20.90
N GLY A 32 8.56 -0.73 -21.74
CA GLY A 32 7.17 -0.46 -21.34
C GLY A 32 6.33 -1.72 -21.13
N ALA A 33 5.20 -1.58 -20.47
CA ALA A 33 4.25 -2.68 -20.31
C ALA A 33 3.78 -3.19 -21.68
N GLY A 34 3.85 -4.50 -21.89
CA GLY A 34 3.56 -5.17 -23.16
C GLY A 34 4.78 -5.37 -24.08
N ASP A 35 5.91 -4.71 -23.81
CA ASP A 35 7.13 -4.91 -24.58
C ASP A 35 7.70 -6.31 -24.35
N LYS A 36 8.27 -6.87 -25.39
CA LYS A 36 9.00 -8.14 -25.31
C LYS A 36 10.40 -7.90 -24.76
N LEU A 37 10.78 -8.63 -23.71
CA LEU A 37 12.18 -8.64 -23.25
C LEU A 37 13.10 -9.16 -24.34
N PRO A 38 14.35 -8.68 -24.40
CA PRO A 38 15.38 -9.30 -25.24
C PRO A 38 15.49 -10.80 -24.95
N THR A 39 15.81 -11.57 -25.96
CA THR A 39 15.98 -13.02 -25.84
C THR A 39 17.11 -13.38 -24.87
N GLU A 40 17.09 -14.59 -24.31
CA GLU A 40 18.19 -15.06 -23.45
C GLU A 40 19.57 -14.86 -24.12
N ALA A 41 19.65 -15.12 -25.44
CA ALA A 41 20.89 -14.96 -26.19
C ALA A 41 21.35 -13.50 -26.30
N GLU A 42 20.46 -12.58 -26.55
CA GLU A 42 20.74 -11.14 -26.58
C GLU A 42 21.19 -10.61 -25.22
N VAL A 43 20.47 -11.02 -24.13
CA VAL A 43 20.86 -10.66 -22.76
C VAL A 43 22.24 -11.23 -22.40
N MET A 44 22.51 -12.48 -22.77
CA MET A 44 23.84 -13.08 -22.58
C MET A 44 24.93 -12.28 -23.28
N ALA A 45 24.71 -11.88 -24.54
CA ALA A 45 25.65 -11.11 -25.33
C ALA A 45 25.86 -9.69 -24.77
N GLU A 46 24.78 -9.03 -24.35
CA GLU A 46 24.82 -7.65 -23.84
C GLU A 46 25.52 -7.56 -22.48
N PHE A 47 25.22 -8.48 -21.56
CA PHE A 47 25.72 -8.42 -20.18
C PHE A 47 26.92 -9.32 -19.90
N GLY A 48 27.35 -10.11 -20.85
CA GLY A 48 28.50 -11.02 -20.68
C GLY A 48 28.30 -12.12 -19.63
N VAL A 49 27.04 -12.59 -19.45
CA VAL A 49 26.67 -13.54 -18.42
C VAL A 49 26.26 -14.89 -19.02
N SER A 50 26.29 -15.94 -18.20
CA SER A 50 25.85 -17.28 -18.63
C SER A 50 24.33 -17.39 -18.73
N ARG A 51 23.84 -18.35 -19.52
CA ARG A 51 22.41 -18.65 -19.65
C ARG A 51 21.73 -18.93 -18.27
N THR A 52 22.44 -19.60 -17.37
CA THR A 52 21.93 -19.88 -16.02
C THR A 52 21.66 -18.59 -15.25
N VAL A 53 22.55 -17.62 -15.33
CA VAL A 53 22.40 -16.29 -14.70
C VAL A 53 21.19 -15.54 -15.30
N VAL A 54 21.04 -15.57 -16.63
CA VAL A 54 19.89 -14.93 -17.31
C VAL A 54 18.58 -15.55 -16.86
N ARG A 55 18.48 -16.89 -16.84
CA ARG A 55 17.26 -17.59 -16.41
C ARG A 55 16.92 -17.34 -14.95
N GLU A 56 17.93 -17.30 -14.07
CA GLU A 56 17.73 -16.93 -12.66
C GLU A 56 17.22 -15.49 -12.53
N ALA A 57 17.78 -14.55 -13.30
CA ALA A 57 17.32 -13.17 -13.28
C ALA A 57 15.88 -13.04 -13.80
N ILE A 58 15.54 -13.68 -14.93
CA ILE A 58 14.17 -13.68 -15.46
C ILE A 58 13.19 -14.29 -14.45
N SER A 59 13.55 -15.40 -13.81
CA SER A 59 12.74 -16.02 -12.77
C SER A 59 12.48 -15.07 -11.58
N LYS A 60 13.48 -14.29 -11.19
CA LYS A 60 13.33 -13.28 -10.12
C LYS A 60 12.43 -12.11 -10.57
N LEU A 61 12.58 -11.63 -11.81
CA LEU A 61 11.70 -10.61 -12.38
C LEU A 61 10.27 -11.09 -12.51
N GLN A 62 10.04 -12.37 -12.85
CA GLN A 62 8.71 -12.99 -12.85
C GLN A 62 8.13 -13.07 -11.43
N ALA A 63 8.93 -13.53 -10.46
CA ALA A 63 8.52 -13.57 -9.06
C ALA A 63 8.20 -12.16 -8.51
N ALA A 64 8.85 -11.12 -9.05
CA ALA A 64 8.57 -9.73 -8.74
C ALA A 64 7.38 -9.14 -9.55
N GLY A 65 6.70 -9.93 -10.39
CA GLY A 65 5.58 -9.47 -11.21
C GLY A 65 5.95 -8.43 -12.29
N MET A 66 7.25 -8.27 -12.57
CA MET A 66 7.72 -7.31 -13.58
C MET A 66 7.57 -7.83 -15.00
N VAL A 67 7.63 -9.15 -15.17
CA VAL A 67 7.54 -9.81 -16.46
C VAL A 67 6.71 -11.08 -16.39
N GLU A 68 6.14 -11.50 -17.52
CA GLU A 68 5.49 -12.81 -17.69
C GLU A 68 6.10 -13.56 -18.88
N THR A 69 6.29 -14.88 -18.74
CA THR A 69 6.74 -15.73 -19.84
C THR A 69 5.55 -16.43 -20.50
N ARG A 70 5.37 -16.19 -21.81
CA ARG A 70 4.41 -16.89 -22.65
C ARG A 70 5.13 -18.02 -23.38
N HIS A 71 4.76 -19.25 -23.08
CA HIS A 71 5.45 -20.43 -23.59
C HIS A 71 5.53 -20.42 -25.12
N GLY A 72 6.73 -20.62 -25.66
CA GLY A 72 7.00 -20.61 -27.11
C GLY A 72 6.99 -19.23 -27.78
N ILE A 73 6.64 -18.15 -27.07
CA ILE A 73 6.51 -16.80 -27.64
C ILE A 73 7.62 -15.88 -27.12
N GLY A 74 7.87 -15.90 -25.81
CA GLY A 74 8.88 -15.06 -25.17
C GLY A 74 8.47 -14.55 -23.80
N THR A 75 9.29 -13.67 -23.23
CA THR A 75 9.03 -13.00 -21.97
C THR A 75 8.61 -11.55 -22.24
N PHE A 76 7.55 -11.09 -21.62
CA PHE A 76 6.95 -9.76 -21.83
C PHE A 76 6.94 -8.97 -20.54
N VAL A 77 7.11 -7.67 -20.63
CA VAL A 77 7.00 -6.74 -19.51
C VAL A 77 5.52 -6.62 -19.10
N VAL A 78 5.25 -6.82 -17.83
CA VAL A 78 3.90 -6.59 -17.24
C VAL A 78 3.80 -5.16 -16.72
N GLY A 79 4.91 -4.64 -16.16
CA GLY A 79 5.01 -3.30 -15.63
C GLY A 79 6.21 -3.15 -14.69
N PRO A 80 6.37 -2.01 -14.01
CA PRO A 80 7.50 -1.75 -13.12
C PRO A 80 7.62 -2.73 -11.95
N GLY A 81 6.78 -3.74 -11.92
CA GLY A 81 6.72 -4.77 -10.91
C GLY A 81 6.25 -4.17 -9.59
N ASP A 82 5.03 -4.49 -9.20
CA ASP A 82 4.77 -4.55 -7.79
C ASP A 82 5.50 -5.79 -7.28
N ALA A 83 6.79 -5.65 -6.99
CA ALA A 83 7.56 -6.70 -6.36
C ALA A 83 6.84 -7.10 -5.09
N SER A 84 6.13 -8.22 -5.11
CA SER A 84 5.37 -8.77 -3.98
C SER A 84 4.74 -7.68 -3.09
N ALA A 85 4.10 -6.69 -3.69
CA ALA A 85 3.25 -5.82 -2.92
C ALA A 85 2.26 -6.73 -2.21
N PHE A 86 2.32 -6.76 -0.90
CA PHE A 86 1.33 -7.43 -0.09
C PHE A 86 -0.03 -6.96 -0.60
N ARG A 87 -0.74 -7.82 -1.33
CA ARG A 87 -2.06 -7.52 -1.91
C ARG A 87 -3.10 -8.33 -1.17
N ILE A 88 -4.13 -7.64 -0.73
CA ILE A 88 -5.34 -8.31 -0.28
C ILE A 88 -6.30 -8.29 -1.45
N GLU A 89 -6.50 -9.46 -2.05
CA GLU A 89 -7.45 -9.60 -3.14
C GLU A 89 -8.90 -9.44 -2.62
N PRO A 90 -9.82 -8.86 -3.41
CA PRO A 90 -11.22 -8.68 -2.99
C PRO A 90 -11.88 -9.97 -2.51
N GLN A 91 -11.49 -11.11 -3.07
CA GLN A 91 -11.96 -12.44 -2.67
C GLN A 91 -11.53 -12.82 -1.26
N GLN A 92 -10.41 -12.26 -0.77
CA GLN A 92 -9.91 -12.47 0.60
C GLN A 92 -10.64 -11.60 1.63
N LEU A 93 -11.61 -10.79 1.21
CA LEU A 93 -12.48 -9.97 2.06
C LEU A 93 -13.94 -10.45 2.01
N ALA A 94 -14.15 -11.70 1.57
CA ALA A 94 -15.48 -12.25 1.40
C ALA A 94 -16.22 -12.51 2.72
N THR A 95 -15.47 -12.69 3.81
CA THR A 95 -16.05 -12.99 5.12
C THR A 95 -15.77 -11.89 6.15
N LEU A 96 -16.59 -11.83 7.19
CA LEU A 96 -16.33 -10.95 8.34
C LEU A 96 -14.98 -11.26 9.00
N ARG A 97 -14.60 -12.54 9.06
CA ARG A 97 -13.32 -12.98 9.63
C ARG A 97 -12.16 -12.34 8.88
N ASP A 98 -12.25 -12.28 7.56
CA ASP A 98 -11.22 -11.66 6.72
C ASP A 98 -11.12 -10.15 6.98
N VAL A 99 -12.28 -9.47 7.07
CA VAL A 99 -12.33 -8.03 7.40
C VAL A 99 -11.73 -7.75 8.78
N VAL A 100 -12.03 -8.58 9.77
CA VAL A 100 -11.45 -8.46 11.13
C VAL A 100 -9.94 -8.67 11.10
N ALA A 101 -9.45 -9.70 10.40
CA ALA A 101 -8.02 -9.98 10.28
C ALA A 101 -7.25 -8.80 9.65
N VAL A 102 -7.84 -8.16 8.64
CA VAL A 102 -7.24 -6.96 8.05
C VAL A 102 -7.26 -5.76 8.99
N LEU A 103 -8.33 -5.55 9.74
CA LEU A 103 -8.35 -4.49 10.76
C LEU A 103 -7.31 -4.73 11.86
N GLU A 104 -7.03 -5.97 12.22
CA GLU A 104 -5.94 -6.31 13.16
C GLU A 104 -4.57 -5.94 12.60
N LEU A 105 -4.30 -6.22 11.33
CA LEU A 105 -3.09 -5.78 10.64
C LEU A 105 -2.99 -4.26 10.62
N ARG A 106 -4.08 -3.56 10.24
CA ARG A 106 -4.14 -2.08 10.23
C ARG A 106 -3.85 -1.50 11.60
N ILE A 107 -4.40 -2.07 12.67
CA ILE A 107 -4.11 -1.64 14.05
C ILE A 107 -2.60 -1.65 14.32
N GLY A 108 -1.89 -2.71 13.92
CA GLY A 108 -0.45 -2.81 14.09
C GLY A 108 0.31 -1.74 13.29
N VAL A 109 0.04 -1.66 12.00
CA VAL A 109 0.77 -0.81 11.07
C VAL A 109 0.44 0.67 11.25
N GLU A 110 -0.84 1.04 11.30
CA GLU A 110 -1.25 2.43 11.31
C GLU A 110 -1.07 3.11 12.68
N SER A 111 -1.13 2.34 13.79
CA SER A 111 -0.77 2.91 15.09
C SER A 111 0.70 3.32 15.10
N GLU A 112 1.60 2.53 14.55
CA GLU A 112 3.01 2.92 14.46
C GLU A 112 3.22 4.03 13.45
N ALA A 113 2.51 4.03 12.31
CA ALA A 113 2.53 5.12 11.36
C ALA A 113 2.14 6.47 12.00
N ALA A 114 1.09 6.50 12.83
CA ALA A 114 0.67 7.70 13.54
C ALA A 114 1.76 8.23 14.51
N GLY A 115 2.40 7.34 15.25
CA GLY A 115 3.51 7.70 16.12
C GLY A 115 4.71 8.27 15.37
N LEU A 116 5.09 7.63 14.24
CA LEU A 116 6.17 8.13 13.38
C LEU A 116 5.79 9.45 12.70
N ALA A 117 4.53 9.59 12.26
CA ALA A 117 4.02 10.84 11.71
C ALA A 117 4.11 11.99 12.71
N ALA A 118 3.78 11.78 13.98
CA ALA A 118 3.93 12.79 15.03
C ALA A 118 5.37 13.30 15.16
N GLN A 119 6.35 12.41 15.02
CA GLN A 119 7.77 12.74 15.13
C GLN A 119 8.34 13.42 13.87
N ARG A 120 7.86 13.04 12.67
CA ARG A 120 8.52 13.33 11.38
C ARG A 120 7.74 14.25 10.46
N ARG A 121 6.48 14.52 10.76
CA ARG A 121 5.59 15.33 9.90
C ARG A 121 6.18 16.70 9.58
N THR A 122 6.00 17.14 8.36
CA THR A 122 6.21 18.53 7.93
C THR A 122 4.95 19.38 8.16
N ALA A 123 5.06 20.70 7.98
CA ALA A 123 3.88 21.57 7.97
C ALA A 123 2.93 21.23 6.82
N ALA A 124 3.47 20.84 5.66
CA ALA A 124 2.67 20.42 4.50
C ALA A 124 1.88 19.13 4.79
N ASN A 125 2.49 18.13 5.45
CA ASN A 125 1.78 16.92 5.85
C ASN A 125 0.61 17.24 6.80
N LEU A 126 0.82 18.12 7.78
CA LEU A 126 -0.25 18.51 8.71
C LEU A 126 -1.39 19.26 7.99
N ALA A 127 -1.06 20.12 7.04
CA ALA A 127 -2.07 20.81 6.23
C ALA A 127 -2.89 19.81 5.39
N ALA A 128 -2.25 18.80 4.78
CA ALA A 128 -2.92 17.75 4.01
C ALA A 128 -3.84 16.89 4.88
N MET A 129 -3.41 16.50 6.09
CA MET A 129 -4.26 15.77 7.05
C MET A 129 -5.49 16.59 7.45
N ARG A 130 -5.32 17.88 7.75
CA ARG A 130 -6.42 18.78 8.10
C ARG A 130 -7.40 18.97 6.94
N ALA A 131 -6.90 19.05 5.71
CA ALA A 131 -7.75 19.10 4.52
C ALA A 131 -8.58 17.81 4.34
N ALA A 132 -7.98 16.64 4.55
CA ALA A 132 -8.68 15.36 4.50
C ALA A 132 -9.74 15.24 5.61
N LEU A 133 -9.42 15.70 6.82
CA LEU A 133 -10.34 15.76 7.96
C LEU A 133 -11.55 16.67 7.66
N ALA A 134 -11.30 17.87 7.12
CA ALA A 134 -12.35 18.80 6.72
C ALA A 134 -13.24 18.21 5.60
N ALA A 135 -12.65 17.51 4.63
CA ALA A 135 -13.40 16.83 3.57
C ALA A 135 -14.28 15.70 4.12
N PHE A 136 -13.79 14.96 5.13
CA PHE A 136 -14.58 13.94 5.82
C PHE A 136 -15.78 14.57 6.55
N ALA A 137 -15.55 15.63 7.34
CA ALA A 137 -16.59 16.34 8.06
C ALA A 137 -17.65 16.90 7.11
N ALA A 138 -17.25 17.55 6.03
CA ALA A 138 -18.16 18.08 5.00
C ALA A 138 -19.03 16.98 4.36
N ALA A 139 -18.41 15.84 3.99
CA ALA A 139 -19.14 14.71 3.44
C ALA A 139 -20.21 14.18 4.41
N VAL A 140 -19.87 14.08 5.70
CA VAL A 140 -20.81 13.64 6.76
C VAL A 140 -21.98 14.61 6.90
N GLU A 141 -21.72 15.93 6.97
CA GLU A 141 -22.78 16.93 7.14
C GLU A 141 -23.70 17.02 5.91
N GLU A 142 -23.15 16.85 4.71
CA GLU A 142 -23.91 16.82 3.46
C GLU A 142 -24.61 15.46 3.19
N GLY A 143 -24.46 14.48 4.06
CA GLY A 143 -25.05 13.15 3.89
C GLY A 143 -24.42 12.36 2.73
N ARG A 144 -23.17 12.68 2.34
CA ARG A 144 -22.43 12.02 1.28
C ARG A 144 -21.54 10.90 1.83
N ASP A 145 -21.08 10.02 0.94
CA ASP A 145 -20.08 9.01 1.28
C ASP A 145 -18.74 9.66 1.67
N ALA A 146 -18.24 9.31 2.86
CA ALA A 146 -16.98 9.81 3.42
C ALA A 146 -15.80 8.84 3.26
N VAL A 147 -15.98 7.69 2.60
CA VAL A 147 -14.96 6.63 2.48
C VAL A 147 -13.68 7.12 1.80
N ALA A 148 -13.81 7.95 0.76
CA ALA A 148 -12.64 8.48 0.07
C ALA A 148 -11.84 9.44 0.96
N ALA A 149 -12.53 10.29 1.74
CA ALA A 149 -11.88 11.22 2.67
C ALA A 149 -11.24 10.50 3.87
N ASP A 150 -11.90 9.45 4.38
CA ASP A 150 -11.33 8.54 5.40
C ASP A 150 -10.01 7.92 4.91
N PHE A 151 -10.04 7.31 3.73
CA PHE A 151 -8.84 6.74 3.13
C PHE A 151 -7.73 7.77 2.88
N GLN A 152 -8.09 8.97 2.44
CA GLN A 152 -7.14 10.05 2.23
C GLN A 152 -6.44 10.44 3.53
N LEU A 153 -7.18 10.57 4.64
CA LEU A 153 -6.59 10.90 5.94
C LEU A 153 -5.55 9.85 6.38
N HIS A 154 -5.91 8.56 6.33
CA HIS A 154 -5.00 7.47 6.67
C HIS A 154 -3.76 7.45 5.76
N SER A 155 -3.94 7.74 4.46
CA SER A 155 -2.84 7.85 3.49
C SER A 155 -1.91 9.01 3.80
N GLU A 156 -2.44 10.18 4.20
CA GLU A 156 -1.62 11.34 4.58
C GLU A 156 -0.84 11.08 5.88
N ILE A 157 -1.42 10.37 6.84
CA ILE A 157 -0.70 9.93 8.05
C ILE A 157 0.46 9.00 7.67
N ALA A 158 0.24 8.04 6.77
CA ALA A 158 1.29 7.15 6.29
C ALA A 158 2.41 7.91 5.54
N ARG A 159 2.09 8.88 4.70
CA ARG A 159 3.08 9.76 4.04
C ARG A 159 3.88 10.59 5.03
N ALA A 160 3.24 11.05 6.11
CA ALA A 160 3.89 11.85 7.15
C ALA A 160 4.94 11.07 7.97
N THR A 161 4.98 9.75 7.88
CA THR A 161 6.05 8.93 8.44
C THR A 161 7.42 9.20 7.80
N GLN A 162 7.46 9.86 6.63
CA GLN A 162 8.65 10.03 5.77
C GLN A 162 9.30 8.68 5.41
N ASN A 163 8.51 7.62 5.32
CA ASN A 163 8.90 6.29 4.92
C ASN A 163 7.89 5.79 3.88
N GLU A 164 8.32 5.75 2.63
CA GLU A 164 7.50 5.37 1.47
C GLU A 164 6.89 3.96 1.56
N HIS A 165 7.48 3.05 2.34
CA HIS A 165 6.93 1.72 2.56
C HIS A 165 5.58 1.76 3.33
N PHE A 166 5.41 2.71 4.27
CA PHE A 166 4.10 2.91 4.91
C PHE A 166 3.06 3.45 3.91
N ALA A 167 3.43 4.42 3.08
CA ALA A 167 2.54 4.96 2.06
C ALA A 167 2.17 3.90 1.00
N GLY A 168 3.14 3.10 0.54
CA GLY A 168 2.93 1.99 -0.38
C GLY A 168 2.03 0.90 0.19
N LEU A 169 2.25 0.52 1.46
CA LEU A 169 1.39 -0.45 2.14
C LEU A 169 -0.04 0.08 2.29
N MET A 170 -0.22 1.35 2.67
CA MET A 170 -1.55 1.96 2.75
C MET A 170 -2.25 2.02 1.41
N ALA A 171 -1.56 2.34 0.31
CA ALA A 171 -2.14 2.29 -1.03
C ALA A 171 -2.65 0.88 -1.38
N THR A 172 -1.91 -0.15 -0.97
CA THR A 172 -2.30 -1.55 -1.17
C THR A 172 -3.47 -1.97 -0.27
N LEU A 173 -3.43 -1.58 1.01
CA LEU A 173 -4.47 -1.92 1.98
C LEU A 173 -5.76 -1.13 1.76
N GLY A 174 -5.66 0.14 1.37
CA GLY A 174 -6.75 1.10 1.54
C GLY A 174 -7.84 1.06 0.49
N ALA A 175 -7.51 0.90 -0.78
CA ALA A 175 -8.50 1.03 -1.86
C ALA A 175 -9.60 -0.05 -1.82
N GLN A 176 -9.36 -1.16 -1.13
CA GLN A 176 -10.26 -2.31 -1.10
C GLN A 176 -10.78 -2.67 0.31
N ILE A 177 -10.17 -2.13 1.36
CA ILE A 177 -10.32 -2.62 2.74
C ILE A 177 -11.16 -1.72 3.63
N ILE A 178 -11.45 -0.49 3.21
CA ILE A 178 -12.55 0.23 3.83
C ILE A 178 -13.81 -0.46 3.31
N PRO A 179 -14.46 -1.32 4.11
CA PRO A 179 -15.65 -2.01 3.65
C PRO A 179 -16.66 -0.93 3.25
N ARG A 180 -16.90 -0.80 1.95
CA ARG A 180 -17.95 0.06 1.43
C ARG A 180 -19.23 -0.36 2.14
N ALA A 181 -19.64 0.38 3.15
CA ALA A 181 -20.99 0.27 3.62
C ALA A 181 -21.85 0.54 2.38
N ARG A 182 -22.63 -0.45 1.94
CA ARG A 182 -23.57 -0.25 0.86
C ARG A 182 -24.37 1.00 1.21
N LEU A 183 -24.22 2.05 0.42
CA LEU A 183 -25.17 3.15 0.43
C LEU A 183 -26.51 2.48 0.12
N GLU A 184 -27.47 2.67 0.97
CA GLU A 184 -28.85 2.34 0.60
C GLU A 184 -29.16 3.09 -0.69
N ALA A 185 -29.94 2.49 -1.56
CA ALA A 185 -30.22 2.99 -2.91
C ALA A 185 -30.81 4.40 -2.96
N SER A 186 -31.16 4.99 -1.82
CA SER A 186 -31.73 6.33 -1.65
C SER A 186 -30.71 7.49 -1.70
N GLY A 187 -29.41 7.23 -1.64
CA GLY A 187 -28.37 8.27 -1.64
C GLY A 187 -28.32 9.16 -0.38
N VAL A 188 -29.24 9.00 0.55
CA VAL A 188 -29.31 9.77 1.80
C VAL A 188 -28.85 8.89 2.96
N ILE A 189 -27.88 9.39 3.75
CA ILE A 189 -27.38 8.67 4.93
C ILE A 189 -28.41 8.78 6.06
N ALA A 190 -28.81 7.65 6.64
CA ALA A 190 -29.72 7.63 7.79
C ALA A 190 -29.14 8.41 8.97
N PRO A 191 -29.99 9.09 9.80
CA PRO A 191 -29.53 9.92 10.93
C PRO A 191 -28.61 9.18 11.92
N GLU A 192 -28.89 7.91 12.19
CA GLU A 192 -28.09 7.06 13.08
C GLU A 192 -26.68 6.86 12.51
N ARG A 193 -26.58 6.69 11.19
CA ARG A 193 -25.32 6.56 10.49
C ARG A 193 -24.56 7.88 10.47
N GLN A 194 -25.24 9.01 10.29
CA GLN A 194 -24.59 10.32 10.35
C GLN A 194 -24.02 10.59 11.75
N ALA A 195 -24.81 10.31 12.81
CA ALA A 195 -24.34 10.40 14.20
C ALA A 195 -23.14 9.48 14.47
N TYR A 196 -23.12 8.30 13.86
CA TYR A 196 -21.99 7.40 13.90
C TYR A 196 -20.75 8.00 13.23
N LEU A 197 -20.89 8.54 12.02
CA LEU A 197 -19.76 9.13 11.26
C LEU A 197 -19.21 10.40 11.96
N ARG A 198 -20.04 11.17 12.67
CA ARG A 198 -19.56 12.27 13.52
C ARG A 198 -18.68 11.78 14.66
N ARG A 199 -18.99 10.62 15.28
CA ARG A 199 -18.10 10.01 16.29
C ARG A 199 -16.77 9.54 15.67
N VAL A 200 -16.83 8.97 14.46
CA VAL A 200 -15.60 8.62 13.71
C VAL A 200 -14.75 9.85 13.43
N ASN A 201 -15.39 10.97 13.03
CA ASN A 201 -14.68 12.23 12.82
C ASN A 201 -13.96 12.73 14.08
N ALA A 202 -14.61 12.66 15.25
CA ALA A 202 -13.99 13.02 16.52
C ALA A 202 -12.78 12.12 16.87
N GLU A 203 -12.84 10.82 16.52
CA GLU A 203 -11.70 9.92 16.63
C GLU A 203 -10.55 10.37 15.71
N HIS A 204 -10.84 10.77 14.47
CA HIS A 204 -9.85 11.30 13.52
C HIS A 204 -9.24 12.62 14.00
N GLU A 205 -10.05 13.54 14.53
CA GLU A 205 -9.57 14.80 15.15
C GLU A 205 -8.53 14.50 16.23
N SER A 206 -8.84 13.56 17.14
CA SER A 206 -7.92 13.17 18.21
C SER A 206 -6.58 12.67 17.69
N ILE A 207 -6.58 11.92 16.57
CA ILE A 207 -5.35 11.45 15.92
C ILE A 207 -4.55 12.63 15.35
N VAL A 208 -5.20 13.51 14.60
CA VAL A 208 -4.54 14.66 13.95
C VAL A 208 -4.02 15.65 15.00
N ASP A 209 -4.74 15.87 16.08
CA ASP A 209 -4.32 16.74 17.18
C ASP A 209 -3.08 16.19 17.90
N ALA A 210 -3.03 14.90 18.19
CA ALA A 210 -1.85 14.25 18.77
C ALA A 210 -0.63 14.35 17.82
N ILE A 211 -0.83 14.14 16.51
CA ILE A 211 0.23 14.34 15.50
C ILE A 211 0.64 15.81 15.44
N ALA A 212 -0.30 16.75 15.50
CA ALA A 212 -0.01 18.18 15.51
C ALA A 212 0.79 18.60 16.74
N ALA A 213 0.49 18.03 17.90
CA ALA A 213 1.22 18.25 19.15
C ALA A 213 2.60 17.56 19.18
N LYS A 214 2.93 16.72 18.17
CA LYS A 214 4.15 15.87 18.14
C LYS A 214 4.21 14.87 19.30
N ASP A 215 3.06 14.48 19.84
CA ASP A 215 2.95 13.45 20.86
C ASP A 215 2.78 12.08 20.19
N ALA A 216 3.89 11.36 20.09
CA ALA A 216 3.94 10.07 19.40
C ALA A 216 3.13 9.00 20.13
N ASP A 217 3.09 9.01 21.46
CA ASP A 217 2.40 8.00 22.25
C ASP A 217 0.89 8.25 22.23
N ALA A 218 0.47 9.49 22.35
CA ALA A 218 -0.93 9.87 22.16
C ALA A 218 -1.43 9.55 20.75
N ALA A 219 -0.62 9.81 19.71
CA ALA A 219 -0.97 9.49 18.33
C ALA A 219 -1.14 7.98 18.10
N ARG A 220 -0.24 7.14 18.64
CA ARG A 220 -0.38 5.67 18.63
C ARG A 220 -1.66 5.23 19.34
N ALA A 221 -1.92 5.76 20.53
CA ALA A 221 -3.09 5.40 21.32
C ALA A 221 -4.39 5.79 20.62
N ALA A 222 -4.48 7.00 20.07
CA ALA A 222 -5.65 7.49 19.35
C ALA A 222 -5.94 6.64 18.10
N MET A 223 -4.94 6.35 17.26
CA MET A 223 -5.09 5.51 16.08
C MET A 223 -5.49 4.07 16.45
N ARG A 224 -4.86 3.48 17.46
CA ARG A 224 -5.24 2.15 17.96
C ARG A 224 -6.69 2.11 18.43
N THR A 225 -7.14 3.12 19.18
CA THR A 225 -8.52 3.22 19.67
C THR A 225 -9.50 3.34 18.50
N HIS A 226 -9.23 4.22 17.53
CA HIS A 226 -10.04 4.40 16.33
C HIS A 226 -10.24 3.08 15.57
N LEU A 227 -9.15 2.38 15.26
CA LEU A 227 -9.22 1.12 14.49
C LEU A 227 -9.81 -0.03 15.32
N ALA A 228 -9.54 -0.10 16.61
CA ALA A 228 -10.17 -1.08 17.51
C ALA A 228 -11.70 -0.87 17.59
N ASN A 229 -12.14 0.39 17.71
CA ASN A 229 -13.56 0.73 17.65
C ASN A 229 -14.16 0.35 16.29
N SER A 230 -13.46 0.60 15.19
CA SER A 230 -13.89 0.21 13.86
C SER A 230 -14.05 -1.31 13.72
N ARG A 231 -13.09 -2.10 14.24
CA ARG A 231 -13.17 -3.56 14.29
C ARG A 231 -14.36 -4.05 15.10
N GLU A 232 -14.57 -3.51 16.30
CA GLU A 232 -15.66 -3.91 17.18
C GLU A 232 -17.03 -3.58 16.59
N ARG A 233 -17.16 -2.43 15.94
CA ARG A 233 -18.40 -2.04 15.24
C ARG A 233 -18.74 -3.02 14.11
N ARG A 234 -17.74 -3.51 13.37
CA ARG A 234 -17.94 -4.51 12.31
C ARG A 234 -18.38 -5.84 12.90
N ARG A 235 -17.76 -6.28 13.98
CA ARG A 235 -18.15 -7.52 14.66
C ARG A 235 -19.62 -7.48 15.10
N ARG A 236 -20.03 -6.41 15.75
CA ARG A 236 -21.42 -6.24 16.22
C ARG A 236 -22.45 -6.17 15.09
N ALA A 237 -22.10 -5.57 13.96
CA ALA A 237 -23.03 -5.44 12.83
C ALA A 237 -23.41 -6.79 12.18
N VAL A 238 -22.62 -7.84 12.42
CA VAL A 238 -22.91 -9.20 11.91
C VAL A 238 -23.56 -10.07 12.99
N GLU A 239 -23.31 -9.82 14.25
CA GLU A 239 -23.93 -10.52 15.39
C GLU A 239 -25.35 -10.03 15.67
N ALA A 240 -25.79 -8.90 15.07
CA ALA A 240 -27.15 -8.40 15.21
C ALA A 240 -28.11 -9.32 14.44
N PRO A 241 -29.14 -9.90 15.11
CA PRO A 241 -30.16 -10.69 14.44
C PRO A 241 -30.95 -9.82 13.44
N SER A 242 -31.18 -10.36 12.24
CA SER A 242 -32.02 -9.76 11.18
C SER A 242 -33.47 -9.72 11.58
#